data_45a68e7bcb47ff5310f409513d9d3279
#
_entry.id   45a68e7bcb47ff5310f409513d9d3279
#
_cell.length_a   1.000
_cell.length_b   1.000
_cell.length_c   1.000
_cell.angle_alpha   90.00
_cell.angle_beta   90.00
_cell.angle_gamma   90.00
#
_symmetry.space_group_name_H-M   'P 1'
#
loop_
_entity.id
_entity.type
_entity.pdbx_description
1 polymer ?
#
loop_
_entity_poly.entity_id
_entity_poly.type
_entity_poly.pdbx_seq_one_letter_code
_entity_poly.pdbx_strand_id
1 'polypeptide(L)'
;MEVTISLPEDISESLQGRWGNVSRHALEAIAIEGYRTGALTETQVRRLLGLETRFEVHGLLKEHKVPLHYTQADLEEDLAFHRSLGIFSGR
;
A
#
# COMPACT_ATOMS: atom_id res chain seq x y z
N MET A 1 -18.34 5.60 2.76
CA MET A 1 -17.94 6.17 4.06
C MET A 1 -16.91 7.25 3.83
N GLU A 2 -17.07 8.34 4.51
CA GLU A 2 -16.14 9.47 4.39
C GLU A 2 -15.53 9.74 5.76
N VAL A 3 -14.22 9.95 5.78
CA VAL A 3 -13.51 10.22 7.03
C VAL A 3 -12.97 11.65 6.99
N THR A 4 -13.38 12.46 7.95
CA THR A 4 -12.91 13.82 8.08
C THR A 4 -12.01 13.92 9.31
N ILE A 5 -10.82 14.44 9.12
CA ILE A 5 -9.85 14.59 10.20
C ILE A 5 -9.60 16.07 10.42
N SER A 6 -9.77 16.51 11.68
CA SER A 6 -9.51 17.91 12.06
C SER A 6 -8.18 18.00 12.77
N LEU A 7 -7.33 18.89 12.29
CA LEU A 7 -6.03 19.14 12.89
C LEU A 7 -5.97 20.56 13.44
N PRO A 8 -5.39 20.75 14.65
CA PRO A 8 -5.12 22.11 15.12
C PRO A 8 -4.23 22.85 14.13
N GLU A 9 -4.42 24.16 14.04
CA GLU A 9 -3.74 24.96 13.02
C GLU A 9 -2.22 24.86 13.09
N ASP A 10 -1.66 24.92 14.28
CA ASP A 10 -0.21 24.83 14.45
C ASP A 10 0.35 23.50 14.02
N ILE A 11 -0.39 22.42 14.28
CA ILE A 11 0.00 21.08 13.87
C ILE A 11 -0.12 20.92 12.37
N SER A 12 -1.20 21.46 11.80
CA SER A 12 -1.41 21.43 10.36
C SER A 12 -0.27 22.12 9.63
N GLU A 13 0.14 23.31 10.12
CA GLU A 13 1.25 24.04 9.53
C GLU A 13 2.58 23.28 9.62
N SER A 14 2.83 22.65 10.75
CA SER A 14 4.04 21.83 10.93
C SER A 14 4.08 20.68 9.95
N LEU A 15 2.96 20.01 9.76
CA LEU A 15 2.88 18.88 8.83
C LEU A 15 3.02 19.34 7.39
N GLN A 16 2.39 20.46 7.02
CA GLN A 16 2.51 21.01 5.68
C GLN A 16 3.94 21.37 5.35
N GLY A 17 4.66 21.92 6.31
CA GLY A 17 6.06 22.30 6.11
C GLY A 17 6.97 21.10 5.84
N ARG A 18 6.64 19.95 6.38
CA ARG A 18 7.47 18.74 6.22
C ARG A 18 6.94 17.80 5.13
N TRP A 19 5.62 17.64 5.06
CA TRP A 19 5.00 16.67 4.15
C TRP A 19 4.56 17.27 2.82
N GLY A 20 4.32 18.57 2.77
CA GLY A 20 3.73 19.22 1.62
C GLY A 20 2.24 18.94 1.54
N ASN A 21 1.83 17.96 0.78
CA ASN A 21 0.42 17.59 0.67
C ASN A 21 0.04 16.66 1.84
N VAL A 22 -0.55 17.24 2.88
CA VAL A 22 -0.93 16.51 4.08
C VAL A 22 -1.99 15.46 3.80
N SER A 23 -2.98 15.78 2.97
CA SER A 23 -4.06 14.85 2.64
C SER A 23 -3.52 13.60 1.96
N ARG A 24 -2.63 13.76 0.99
CA ARG A 24 -2.02 12.62 0.29
C ARG A 24 -1.16 11.79 1.23
N HIS A 25 -0.37 12.46 2.06
CA HIS A 25 0.48 11.78 3.01
C HIS A 25 -0.33 11.00 4.03
N ALA A 26 -1.46 11.57 4.48
CA ALA A 26 -2.37 10.88 5.40
C ALA A 26 -2.96 9.62 4.75
N LEU A 27 -3.34 9.69 3.48
CA LEU A 27 -3.83 8.52 2.76
C LEU A 27 -2.78 7.42 2.69
N GLU A 28 -1.54 7.81 2.42
CA GLU A 28 -0.44 6.84 2.37
C GLU A 28 -0.22 6.20 3.73
N ALA A 29 -0.27 6.98 4.80
CA ALA A 29 -0.12 6.47 6.15
C ALA A 29 -1.23 5.48 6.49
N ILE A 30 -2.46 5.80 6.12
CA ILE A 30 -3.61 4.90 6.33
C ILE A 30 -3.41 3.61 5.54
N ALA A 31 -2.99 3.72 4.30
CA ALA A 31 -2.78 2.56 3.44
C ALA A 31 -1.69 1.64 4.00
N ILE A 32 -0.59 2.23 4.42
CA ILE A 32 0.55 1.48 4.96
C ILE A 32 0.18 0.79 6.26
N GLU A 33 -0.42 1.52 7.19
CA GLU A 33 -0.84 0.95 8.47
C GLU A 33 -1.94 -0.09 8.27
N GLY A 34 -2.89 0.18 7.37
CA GLY A 34 -3.95 -0.77 7.06
C GLY A 34 -3.40 -2.08 6.51
N TYR A 35 -2.42 -1.99 5.62
CA TYR A 35 -1.77 -3.18 5.08
C TYR A 35 -0.96 -3.91 6.15
N ARG A 36 -0.16 -3.16 6.91
CA ARG A 36 0.70 -3.73 7.96
C ARG A 36 -0.09 -4.53 8.98
N THR A 37 -1.28 -4.05 9.35
CA THR A 37 -2.12 -4.70 10.35
C THR A 37 -3.07 -5.75 9.78
N GLY A 38 -3.07 -5.91 8.46
CA GLY A 38 -3.96 -6.88 7.80
C GLY A 38 -5.36 -6.36 7.54
N ALA A 39 -5.63 -5.10 7.84
CA ALA A 39 -6.93 -4.50 7.57
C ALA A 39 -7.18 -4.27 6.08
N LEU A 40 -6.12 -4.06 5.31
CA LEU A 40 -6.20 -3.84 3.87
C LEU A 40 -5.35 -4.85 3.12
N THR A 41 -5.85 -5.25 1.95
CA THR A 41 -5.08 -6.08 1.02
C THR A 41 -4.22 -5.18 0.12
N GLU A 42 -3.28 -5.78 -0.58
CA GLU A 42 -2.46 -5.09 -1.57
C GLU A 42 -3.32 -4.40 -2.62
N THR A 43 -4.34 -5.08 -3.11
CA THR A 43 -5.26 -4.51 -4.11
C THR A 43 -6.00 -3.30 -3.55
N GLN A 44 -6.42 -3.36 -2.29
CA GLN A 44 -7.10 -2.24 -1.66
C GLN A 44 -6.16 -1.05 -1.48
N VAL A 45 -4.91 -1.29 -1.11
CA VAL A 45 -3.91 -0.22 -1.03
C VAL A 45 -3.70 0.42 -2.40
N ARG A 46 -3.59 -0.38 -3.43
CA ARG A 46 -3.42 0.12 -4.79
C ARG A 46 -4.59 1.02 -5.21
N ARG A 47 -5.81 0.57 -4.93
CA ARG A 47 -7.02 1.34 -5.25
C ARG A 47 -7.12 2.62 -4.43
N LEU A 48 -6.79 2.54 -3.15
CA LEU A 48 -6.84 3.71 -2.26
C LEU A 48 -5.91 4.81 -2.72
N LEU A 49 -4.72 4.45 -3.15
CA LEU A 49 -3.69 5.41 -3.56
C LEU A 49 -3.71 5.71 -5.05
N GLY A 50 -4.57 5.05 -5.82
CA GLY A 50 -4.66 5.28 -7.25
C GLY A 50 -3.41 4.84 -8.01
N LEU A 51 -2.72 3.83 -7.52
CA LEU A 51 -1.52 3.32 -8.18
C LEU A 51 -1.90 2.39 -9.31
N GLU A 52 -1.15 2.42 -10.39
CA GLU A 52 -1.47 1.65 -11.59
C GLU A 52 -1.06 0.19 -11.49
N THR A 53 0.03 -0.09 -10.76
CA THR A 53 0.54 -1.46 -10.67
C THR A 53 0.80 -1.85 -9.23
N ARG A 54 0.83 -3.15 -8.99
CA ARG A 54 1.18 -3.66 -7.67
C ARG A 54 2.66 -3.46 -7.36
N PHE A 55 3.48 -3.28 -8.38
CA PHE A 55 4.91 -3.00 -8.17
C PHE A 55 5.10 -1.65 -7.49
N GLU A 56 4.25 -0.68 -7.80
CA GLU A 56 4.26 0.61 -7.13
C GLU A 56 3.89 0.47 -5.66
N VAL A 57 2.92 -0.40 -5.35
CA VAL A 57 2.55 -0.71 -3.97
C VAL A 57 3.74 -1.35 -3.25
N HIS A 58 4.38 -2.33 -3.89
CA HIS A 58 5.53 -3.01 -3.29
C HIS A 58 6.66 -2.03 -3.02
N GLY A 59 6.91 -1.10 -3.93
CA GLY A 59 7.93 -0.08 -3.75
C GLY A 59 7.64 0.81 -2.56
N LEU A 60 6.38 1.23 -2.42
CA LEU A 60 5.96 2.06 -1.30
C LEU A 60 6.13 1.34 0.02
N LEU A 61 5.68 0.10 0.09
CA LEU A 61 5.78 -0.71 1.30
C LEU A 61 7.24 -0.95 1.67
N LYS A 62 8.08 -1.20 0.68
CA LYS A 62 9.50 -1.41 0.89
C LYS A 62 10.16 -0.15 1.47
N GLU A 63 9.81 1.02 0.96
CA GLU A 63 10.32 2.28 1.49
C GLU A 63 9.99 2.46 2.95
N HIS A 64 8.83 1.96 3.37
CA HIS A 64 8.38 2.06 4.75
C HIS A 64 8.73 0.82 5.58
N LYS A 65 9.55 -0.07 5.02
CA LYS A 65 10.03 -1.27 5.69
C LYS A 65 8.89 -2.17 6.17
N VAL A 66 7.85 -2.27 5.37
CA VAL A 66 6.70 -3.13 5.66
C VAL A 66 6.83 -4.40 4.82
N PRO A 67 6.93 -5.59 5.45
CA PRO A 67 7.03 -6.83 4.69
C PRO A 67 5.72 -7.13 3.97
N LEU A 68 5.84 -7.76 2.81
CA LEU A 68 4.66 -8.16 2.04
C LEU A 68 3.95 -9.30 2.73
N HIS A 69 2.61 -9.21 2.76
CA HIS A 69 1.76 -10.28 3.28
C HIS A 69 1.18 -11.05 2.10
N TYR A 70 1.41 -12.34 2.08
CA TYR A 70 0.82 -13.19 1.05
C TYR A 70 -0.32 -13.98 1.66
N THR A 71 -1.53 -13.78 1.12
CA THR A 71 -2.64 -14.67 1.42
C THR A 71 -2.49 -15.89 0.56
N GLN A 72 -3.24 -16.94 0.86
CA GLN A 72 -3.22 -18.13 0.04
C GLN A 72 -3.65 -17.82 -1.40
N ALA A 73 -4.63 -16.94 -1.56
CA ALA A 73 -5.10 -16.54 -2.88
C ALA A 73 -4.01 -15.82 -3.67
N ASP A 74 -3.27 -14.93 -3.02
CA ASP A 74 -2.16 -14.22 -3.66
C ASP A 74 -1.07 -15.18 -4.10
N LEU A 75 -0.73 -16.13 -3.25
CA LEU A 75 0.29 -17.12 -3.55
C LEU A 75 -0.13 -18.00 -4.74
N GLU A 76 -1.37 -18.44 -4.75
CA GLU A 76 -1.88 -19.26 -5.85
C GLU A 76 -1.86 -18.50 -7.17
N GLU A 77 -2.21 -17.22 -7.15
CA GLU A 77 -2.17 -16.38 -8.32
C GLU A 77 -0.77 -16.22 -8.86
N ASP A 78 0.21 -15.98 -7.98
CA ASP A 78 1.61 -15.88 -8.38
C ASP A 78 2.11 -17.18 -8.99
N LEU A 79 1.78 -18.31 -8.40
CA LEU A 79 2.18 -19.62 -8.93
C LEU A 79 1.56 -19.88 -10.30
N ALA A 80 0.28 -19.54 -10.46
CA ALA A 80 -0.41 -19.70 -11.74
C ALA A 80 0.23 -18.83 -12.82
N PHE A 81 0.59 -17.61 -12.48
CA PHE A 81 1.24 -16.69 -13.39
C PHE A 81 2.58 -17.22 -13.85
N HIS A 82 3.42 -17.65 -12.92
CA HIS A 82 4.73 -18.21 -13.24
C HIS A 82 4.62 -19.48 -14.06
N ARG A 83 3.63 -20.31 -13.75
CA ARG A 83 3.41 -21.55 -14.49
C ARG A 83 3.05 -21.26 -15.95
N SER A 84 2.18 -20.27 -16.19
CA SER A 84 1.80 -19.92 -17.54
C SER A 84 2.94 -19.34 -18.36
N LEU A 85 3.91 -18.75 -17.72
CA LEU A 85 5.12 -18.26 -18.37
C LEU A 85 6.20 -19.31 -18.50
N GLY A 86 6.02 -20.47 -17.86
CA GLY A 86 7.01 -21.53 -17.89
C GLY A 86 8.22 -21.28 -17.02
N ILE A 87 8.16 -20.30 -16.15
CA ILE A 87 9.30 -19.91 -15.31
C ILE A 87 9.60 -20.96 -14.26
N PHE A 88 8.61 -21.70 -13.85
CA PHE A 88 8.75 -22.72 -12.82
C PHE A 88 9.16 -24.08 -13.33
N SER A 89 9.31 -24.23 -14.62
CA SER A 89 9.71 -25.52 -15.15
C SER A 89 11.09 -25.88 -14.58
N GLY A 90 11.23 -27.09 -14.09
CA GLY A 90 12.47 -27.53 -13.49
C GLY A 90 12.64 -27.14 -12.02
N ARG A 91 11.63 -26.62 -11.42
CA ARG A 91 11.71 -26.24 -10.02
C ARG A 91 10.82 -27.07 -9.15
#